data_a9b2cae4f4d437a49b8255460581d041
#
_entry.id   a9b2cae4f4d437a49b8255460581d041
#
_cell.length_a   1.000
_cell.length_b   1.000
_cell.length_c   1.000
_cell.angle_alpha   90.00
_cell.angle_beta   90.00
_cell.angle_gamma   90.00
#
_symmetry.space_group_name_H-M   'P 1'
#
loop_
_entity.id
_entity.type
_entity.pdbx_description
1 polymer ?
#
loop_
_entity_poly.entity_id
_entity_poly.type
_entity_poly.pdbx_seq_one_letter_code
_entity_poly.pdbx_strand_id
1 'polypeptide(L)'
;TVILDEAHHLKNEWWNTLDWLKRQLSPTIVGLTATPPYDVTIAEWQRYIELNGTVDTEITVPELILEGDLCPHQDYVYFSLPSPEEYDRINAFRADIDKLFREIKEDPVFVEAISTTPVWVDPLSHLEWIFGNMSFYSAMLIFMHGVGKEVLPVHFEVIGSKTVRVPPLDYAWMEVLLDFYLHGDKAFFPGREEHQEALENKLARRGATERKQINFRYNSRLMKTLTASVSKLNSIAEIVRFESSRLEDRLRLVILTDYIRKEYMTSTAVNDMPLDRMGV
;
A
#
# COMPACT_ATOMS: atom_id res chain seq x y z
N THR A 1 -8.28 0.17 -38.09
CA THR A 1 -8.79 0.07 -36.71
C THR A 1 -8.04 -1.06 -36.00
N VAL A 2 -7.62 -0.82 -34.77
CA VAL A 2 -7.04 -1.81 -33.86
C VAL A 2 -7.98 -1.92 -32.66
N ILE A 3 -8.39 -3.13 -32.32
CA ILE A 3 -9.23 -3.41 -31.15
C ILE A 3 -8.36 -4.12 -30.12
N LEU A 4 -8.33 -3.58 -28.92
CA LEU A 4 -7.55 -4.10 -27.77
C LEU A 4 -8.55 -4.61 -26.74
N ASP A 5 -8.63 -5.93 -26.59
CA ASP A 5 -9.40 -6.54 -25.52
C ASP A 5 -8.55 -6.59 -24.26
N GLU A 6 -9.19 -6.46 -23.10
CA GLU A 6 -8.52 -6.35 -21.78
C GLU A 6 -7.41 -5.29 -21.77
N ALA A 7 -7.70 -4.11 -22.31
CA ALA A 7 -6.73 -3.04 -22.55
C ALA A 7 -5.99 -2.58 -21.25
N HIS A 8 -6.52 -2.87 -20.07
CA HIS A 8 -5.87 -2.58 -18.78
C HIS A 8 -4.67 -3.50 -18.47
N HIS A 9 -4.53 -4.66 -19.14
CA HIS A 9 -3.42 -5.60 -18.94
C HIS A 9 -2.19 -5.33 -19.81
N LEU A 10 -2.16 -4.26 -20.57
CA LEU A 10 -1.05 -3.94 -21.45
C LEU A 10 0.24 -3.66 -20.66
N LYS A 11 1.22 -4.56 -20.78
CA LYS A 11 2.57 -4.40 -20.23
C LYS A 11 3.40 -3.44 -21.08
N ASN A 12 4.48 -2.93 -20.49
CA ASN A 12 5.34 -1.90 -21.11
C ASN A 12 5.77 -2.21 -22.56
N GLU A 13 6.11 -3.47 -22.88
CA GLU A 13 6.54 -3.87 -24.22
C GLU A 13 5.41 -3.77 -25.26
N TRP A 14 4.22 -4.23 -24.90
CA TRP A 14 3.02 -4.10 -25.73
C TRP A 14 2.63 -2.64 -25.93
N TRP A 15 2.67 -1.88 -24.84
CA TRP A 15 2.38 -0.45 -24.89
C TRP A 15 3.34 0.28 -25.85
N ASN A 16 4.66 0.05 -25.75
CA ASN A 16 5.66 0.65 -26.64
C ASN A 16 5.41 0.29 -28.12
N THR A 17 5.05 -0.97 -28.38
CA THR A 17 4.77 -1.44 -29.74
C THR A 17 3.51 -0.78 -30.31
N LEU A 18 2.46 -0.67 -29.53
CA LEU A 18 1.20 -0.05 -29.93
C LEU A 18 1.33 1.47 -30.08
N ASP A 19 2.09 2.14 -29.23
CA ASP A 19 2.39 3.56 -29.36
C ASP A 19 3.20 3.84 -30.63
N TRP A 20 4.22 3.02 -30.93
CA TRP A 20 4.93 3.08 -32.19
C TRP A 20 4.00 2.90 -33.40
N LEU A 21 3.13 1.88 -33.37
CA LEU A 21 2.14 1.63 -34.42
C LEU A 21 1.19 2.82 -34.62
N LYS A 22 0.72 3.38 -33.51
CA LYS A 22 -0.16 4.56 -33.50
C LYS A 22 0.50 5.75 -34.20
N ARG A 23 1.80 6.00 -33.93
CA ARG A 23 2.55 7.10 -34.53
C ARG A 23 2.84 6.87 -36.02
N GLN A 24 3.05 5.62 -36.45
CA GLN A 24 3.38 5.31 -37.86
C GLN A 24 2.13 5.27 -38.75
N LEU A 25 1.05 4.70 -38.28
CA LEU A 25 -0.14 4.37 -39.09
C LEU A 25 -1.38 5.16 -38.73
N SER A 26 -1.36 5.92 -37.62
CA SER A 26 -2.50 6.66 -37.10
C SER A 26 -3.81 5.85 -37.14
N PRO A 27 -3.85 4.60 -36.66
CA PRO A 27 -5.06 3.80 -36.68
C PRO A 27 -6.07 4.33 -35.65
N THR A 28 -7.35 4.07 -35.88
CA THR A 28 -8.35 4.16 -34.81
C THR A 28 -8.05 3.05 -33.81
N ILE A 29 -7.89 3.38 -32.55
CA ILE A 29 -7.71 2.41 -31.46
C ILE A 29 -9.02 2.35 -30.67
N VAL A 30 -9.50 1.15 -30.40
CA VAL A 30 -10.66 0.88 -29.54
C VAL A 30 -10.17 -0.02 -28.42
N GLY A 31 -10.14 0.50 -27.20
CA GLY A 31 -9.82 -0.24 -25.99
C GLY A 31 -11.09 -0.76 -25.31
N LEU A 32 -11.17 -2.06 -25.09
CA LEU A 32 -12.25 -2.70 -24.33
C LEU A 32 -11.69 -3.18 -22.99
N THR A 33 -12.41 -2.91 -21.93
CA THR A 33 -12.07 -3.37 -20.58
C THR A 33 -13.27 -3.35 -19.65
N ALA A 34 -13.38 -4.33 -18.79
CA ALA A 34 -14.35 -4.32 -17.70
C ALA A 34 -13.84 -3.51 -16.47
N THR A 35 -12.54 -3.33 -16.35
CA THR A 35 -11.88 -2.73 -15.18
C THR A 35 -10.81 -1.73 -15.62
N PRO A 36 -11.18 -0.46 -15.93
CA PRO A 36 -10.16 0.56 -16.19
C PRO A 36 -9.16 0.64 -15.03
N PRO A 37 -7.86 0.83 -15.29
CA PRO A 37 -6.82 0.76 -14.27
C PRO A 37 -6.76 2.07 -13.45
N TYR A 38 -7.74 2.31 -12.58
CA TYR A 38 -7.79 3.49 -11.72
C TYR A 38 -6.82 3.44 -10.53
N ASP A 39 -6.33 2.26 -10.17
CA ASP A 39 -5.47 1.98 -9.02
C ASP A 39 -3.96 1.90 -9.33
N VAL A 40 -3.57 2.40 -10.50
CA VAL A 40 -2.18 2.44 -10.97
C VAL A 40 -1.53 3.80 -10.70
N THR A 41 -0.22 3.90 -10.96
CA THR A 41 0.50 5.18 -10.86
C THR A 41 -0.01 6.20 -11.89
N ILE A 42 0.16 7.48 -11.61
CA ILE A 42 -0.21 8.57 -12.53
C ILE A 42 0.43 8.39 -13.92
N ALA A 43 1.69 7.93 -13.96
CA ALA A 43 2.40 7.69 -15.21
C ALA A 43 1.81 6.52 -16.03
N GLU A 44 1.34 5.46 -15.36
CA GLU A 44 0.67 4.33 -16.01
C GLU A 44 -0.73 4.72 -16.49
N TRP A 45 -1.45 5.49 -15.70
CA TRP A 45 -2.74 6.06 -16.11
C TRP A 45 -2.62 6.96 -17.33
N GLN A 46 -1.63 7.86 -17.36
CA GLN A 46 -1.36 8.72 -18.52
C GLN A 46 -1.08 7.90 -19.77
N ARG A 47 -0.23 6.86 -19.69
CA ARG A 47 0.03 5.95 -20.82
C ARG A 47 -1.23 5.25 -21.31
N TYR A 48 -2.09 4.80 -20.39
CA TYR A 48 -3.36 4.16 -20.74
C TYR A 48 -4.25 5.12 -21.55
N ILE A 49 -4.41 6.37 -21.07
CA ILE A 49 -5.20 7.39 -21.73
C ILE A 49 -4.58 7.85 -23.05
N GLU A 50 -3.26 7.98 -23.14
CA GLU A 50 -2.56 8.33 -24.40
C GLU A 50 -2.79 7.30 -25.49
N LEU A 51 -2.88 6.02 -25.15
CA LEU A 51 -3.12 4.96 -26.13
C LEU A 51 -4.60 4.84 -26.49
N ASN A 52 -5.47 4.70 -25.50
CA ASN A 52 -6.87 4.35 -25.68
C ASN A 52 -7.82 5.56 -25.80
N GLY A 53 -7.39 6.73 -25.31
CA GLY A 53 -8.27 7.89 -25.12
C GLY A 53 -9.03 7.85 -23.78
N THR A 54 -9.96 8.78 -23.62
CA THR A 54 -10.90 8.79 -22.51
C THR A 54 -11.99 7.73 -22.73
N VAL A 55 -12.69 7.35 -21.65
CA VAL A 55 -13.83 6.44 -21.75
C VAL A 55 -14.96 7.13 -22.54
N ASP A 56 -15.31 6.57 -23.70
CA ASP A 56 -16.35 7.09 -24.58
C ASP A 56 -17.74 6.54 -24.22
N THR A 57 -17.78 5.26 -23.81
CA THR A 57 -19.05 4.55 -23.48
C THR A 57 -18.77 3.55 -22.37
N GLU A 58 -19.73 3.45 -21.46
CA GLU A 58 -19.74 2.46 -20.39
C GLU A 58 -21.08 1.72 -20.41
N ILE A 59 -21.06 0.39 -20.33
CA ILE A 59 -22.22 -0.45 -20.12
C ILE A 59 -22.13 -0.93 -18.67
N THR A 60 -23.09 -0.53 -17.86
CA THR A 60 -23.06 -0.81 -16.44
C THR A 60 -23.52 -2.24 -16.11
N VAL A 61 -23.04 -2.81 -15.01
CA VAL A 61 -23.48 -4.13 -14.52
C VAL A 61 -25.01 -4.20 -14.33
N PRO A 62 -25.68 -3.18 -13.75
CA PRO A 62 -27.14 -3.18 -13.67
C PRO A 62 -27.86 -3.26 -15.03
N GLU A 63 -27.35 -2.61 -16.08
CA GLU A 63 -27.90 -2.69 -17.43
C GLU A 63 -27.80 -4.10 -17.97
N LEU A 64 -26.62 -4.73 -17.87
CA LEU A 64 -26.40 -6.11 -18.32
C LEU A 64 -27.26 -7.13 -17.57
N ILE A 65 -27.53 -6.89 -16.27
CA ILE A 65 -28.45 -7.73 -15.49
C ILE A 65 -29.90 -7.57 -15.96
N LEU A 66 -30.30 -6.34 -16.24
CA LEU A 66 -31.66 -6.05 -16.74
C LEU A 66 -31.91 -6.64 -18.14
N GLU A 67 -30.90 -6.65 -18.99
CA GLU A 67 -30.95 -7.26 -20.32
C GLU A 67 -30.82 -8.79 -20.27
N GLY A 68 -30.39 -9.37 -19.14
CA GLY A 68 -30.27 -10.81 -18.96
C GLY A 68 -28.93 -11.37 -19.42
N ASP A 69 -27.96 -10.52 -19.77
CA ASP A 69 -26.62 -10.90 -20.21
C ASP A 69 -25.69 -11.24 -19.04
N LEU A 70 -25.99 -10.71 -17.84
CA LEU A 70 -25.35 -11.08 -16.59
C LEU A 70 -26.35 -11.62 -15.57
N CYS A 71 -25.91 -12.61 -14.79
CA CYS A 71 -26.64 -13.09 -13.64
C CYS A 71 -26.67 -12.02 -12.53
N PRO A 72 -27.79 -11.85 -11.81
CA PRO A 72 -27.78 -11.12 -10.55
C PRO A 72 -26.77 -11.74 -9.59
N HIS A 73 -25.97 -10.89 -8.94
CA HIS A 73 -24.98 -11.31 -7.96
C HIS A 73 -25.18 -10.61 -6.63
N GLN A 74 -24.66 -11.19 -5.58
CA GLN A 74 -24.59 -10.59 -4.25
C GLN A 74 -23.20 -10.87 -3.68
N ASP A 75 -22.58 -9.83 -3.16
CA ASP A 75 -21.28 -9.93 -2.51
C ASP A 75 -21.46 -10.05 -1.00
N TYR A 76 -20.86 -11.09 -0.42
CA TYR A 76 -20.84 -11.31 1.02
C TYR A 76 -19.42 -11.27 1.52
N VAL A 77 -19.19 -10.52 2.59
CA VAL A 77 -17.90 -10.49 3.30
C VAL A 77 -18.02 -11.32 4.57
N TYR A 78 -17.24 -12.39 4.64
CA TYR A 78 -17.15 -13.23 5.83
C TYR A 78 -15.83 -12.97 6.55
N PHE A 79 -15.92 -12.52 7.80
CA PHE A 79 -14.75 -12.19 8.61
C PHE A 79 -14.27 -13.39 9.41
N SER A 80 -13.03 -13.82 9.15
CA SER A 80 -12.34 -14.82 9.97
C SER A 80 -11.57 -14.13 11.09
N LEU A 81 -11.70 -14.65 12.30
CA LEU A 81 -10.85 -14.22 13.41
C LEU A 81 -9.55 -15.04 13.39
N PRO A 82 -8.40 -14.42 13.67
CA PRO A 82 -7.15 -15.16 13.86
C PRO A 82 -7.25 -16.21 14.95
N SER A 83 -6.49 -17.32 14.83
CA SER A 83 -6.34 -18.24 15.94
C SER A 83 -5.67 -17.56 17.15
N PRO A 84 -5.78 -18.12 18.37
CA PRO A 84 -5.10 -17.55 19.53
C PRO A 84 -3.59 -17.35 19.30
N GLU A 85 -2.92 -18.30 18.66
CA GLU A 85 -1.49 -18.23 18.39
C GLU A 85 -1.16 -17.17 17.31
N GLU A 86 -2.02 -17.00 16.31
CA GLU A 86 -1.90 -15.94 15.31
C GLU A 86 -2.12 -14.57 15.95
N TYR A 87 -3.12 -14.48 16.81
CA TYR A 87 -3.43 -13.26 17.57
C TYR A 87 -2.26 -12.82 18.43
N ASP A 88 -1.63 -13.76 19.15
CA ASP A 88 -0.45 -13.49 19.98
C ASP A 88 0.74 -12.99 19.15
N ARG A 89 0.98 -13.58 17.97
CA ARG A 89 2.03 -13.12 17.04
C ARG A 89 1.77 -11.72 16.51
N ILE A 90 0.51 -11.42 16.15
CA ILE A 90 0.10 -10.08 15.70
C ILE A 90 0.32 -9.04 16.81
N ASN A 91 -0.10 -9.36 18.02
CA ASN A 91 0.05 -8.46 19.16
C ASN A 91 1.51 -8.27 19.57
N ALA A 92 2.32 -9.32 19.54
CA ALA A 92 3.75 -9.22 19.78
C ALA A 92 4.43 -8.29 18.76
N PHE A 93 4.08 -8.43 17.49
CA PHE A 93 4.59 -7.51 16.45
C PHE A 93 4.16 -6.07 16.70
N ARG A 94 2.87 -5.83 16.98
CA ARG A 94 2.35 -4.49 17.26
C ARG A 94 3.03 -3.85 18.47
N ALA A 95 3.19 -4.61 19.54
CA ALA A 95 3.86 -4.13 20.76
C ALA A 95 5.34 -3.76 20.50
N ASP A 96 6.02 -4.54 19.65
CA ASP A 96 7.41 -4.27 19.27
C ASP A 96 7.52 -3.01 18.39
N ILE A 97 6.58 -2.81 17.47
CA ILE A 97 6.50 -1.58 16.66
C ILE A 97 6.14 -0.36 17.51
N ASP A 98 5.19 -0.47 18.44
CA ASP A 98 4.87 0.61 19.38
C ASP A 98 6.07 1.02 20.23
N LYS A 99 6.87 0.05 20.64
CA LYS A 99 8.11 0.30 21.36
C LYS A 99 9.14 1.01 20.46
N LEU A 100 9.31 0.54 19.24
CA LEU A 100 10.21 1.14 18.24
C LEU A 100 9.81 2.60 17.96
N PHE A 101 8.52 2.86 17.75
CA PHE A 101 7.99 4.20 17.53
C PHE A 101 8.33 5.15 18.69
N ARG A 102 8.16 4.70 19.94
CA ARG A 102 8.52 5.49 21.12
C ARG A 102 10.02 5.73 21.20
N GLU A 103 10.84 4.70 20.96
CA GLU A 103 12.28 4.81 20.96
C GLU A 103 12.78 5.83 19.92
N ILE A 104 12.17 5.89 18.73
CA ILE A 104 12.51 6.88 17.70
C ILE A 104 12.03 8.27 18.09
N LYS A 105 10.82 8.38 18.63
CA LYS A 105 10.26 9.65 19.11
C LYS A 105 11.13 10.29 20.21
N GLU A 106 11.71 9.46 21.07
CA GLU A 106 12.53 9.89 22.21
C GLU A 106 14.05 9.97 21.89
N ASP A 107 14.45 9.64 20.65
CA ASP A 107 15.84 9.64 20.24
C ASP A 107 16.40 11.07 20.16
N PRO A 108 17.34 11.46 21.04
CA PRO A 108 17.83 12.83 21.09
C PRO A 108 18.60 13.23 19.83
N VAL A 109 19.28 12.28 19.18
CA VAL A 109 20.03 12.55 17.94
C VAL A 109 19.08 12.83 16.80
N PHE A 110 17.99 12.09 16.71
CA PHE A 110 16.95 12.32 15.72
C PHE A 110 16.21 13.63 15.95
N VAL A 111 15.81 13.91 17.20
CA VAL A 111 15.17 15.19 17.56
C VAL A 111 16.07 16.39 17.25
N GLU A 112 17.36 16.28 17.58
CA GLU A 112 18.34 17.32 17.26
C GLU A 112 18.49 17.48 15.74
N ALA A 113 18.63 16.39 14.99
CA ALA A 113 18.75 16.45 13.53
C ALA A 113 17.59 17.22 12.89
N ILE A 114 16.36 16.96 13.35
CA ILE A 114 15.17 17.65 12.84
C ILE A 114 15.14 19.11 13.28
N SER A 115 15.46 19.40 14.54
CA SER A 115 15.37 20.77 15.12
C SER A 115 16.47 21.71 14.63
N THR A 116 17.52 21.21 14.02
CA THR A 116 18.62 22.00 13.44
C THR A 116 18.49 22.20 11.94
N THR A 117 17.45 21.67 11.30
CA THR A 117 17.24 21.86 9.86
C THR A 117 17.01 23.33 9.52
N PRO A 118 17.53 23.82 8.38
CA PRO A 118 17.32 25.22 7.96
C PRO A 118 15.85 25.59 7.88
N VAL A 119 14.99 24.67 7.43
CA VAL A 119 13.53 24.90 7.29
C VAL A 119 12.80 24.95 8.63
N TRP A 120 13.37 24.40 9.70
CA TRP A 120 12.86 24.56 11.06
C TRP A 120 13.35 25.90 11.68
N VAL A 121 14.60 26.25 11.46
CA VAL A 121 15.23 27.43 12.10
C VAL A 121 14.75 28.72 11.43
N ASP A 122 14.71 28.78 10.11
CA ASP A 122 14.29 29.94 9.32
C ASP A 122 13.40 29.52 8.13
N PRO A 123 12.12 29.21 8.38
CA PRO A 123 11.24 28.73 7.33
C PRO A 123 10.96 29.74 6.22
N LEU A 124 10.99 31.06 6.54
CA LEU A 124 10.67 32.09 5.53
C LEU A 124 11.73 32.22 4.44
N SER A 125 12.98 31.90 4.76
CA SER A 125 14.08 31.91 3.78
C SER A 125 14.10 30.67 2.91
N HIS A 126 13.25 29.66 3.18
CA HIS A 126 13.23 28.35 2.49
C HIS A 126 11.87 27.98 1.88
N LEU A 127 11.02 28.97 1.55
CA LEU A 127 9.65 28.75 1.08
C LEU A 127 9.56 27.86 -0.16
N GLU A 128 10.41 28.10 -1.17
CA GLU A 128 10.42 27.30 -2.39
C GLU A 128 10.69 25.81 -2.11
N TRP A 129 11.70 25.57 -1.27
CA TRP A 129 12.02 24.20 -0.85
C TRP A 129 10.88 23.57 -0.06
N ILE A 130 10.27 24.30 0.87
CA ILE A 130 9.14 23.83 1.68
C ILE A 130 7.95 23.47 0.80
N PHE A 131 7.59 24.29 -0.18
CA PHE A 131 6.49 24.01 -1.10
C PHE A 131 6.76 22.78 -1.98
N GLY A 132 8.02 22.52 -2.33
CA GLY A 132 8.42 21.31 -3.01
C GLY A 132 8.40 20.04 -2.11
N ASN A 133 8.41 20.21 -0.77
CA ASN A 133 8.53 19.14 0.21
C ASN A 133 7.48 19.22 1.33
N MET A 134 6.25 19.61 1.00
CA MET A 134 5.17 19.89 1.97
C MET A 134 4.87 18.71 2.90
N SER A 135 4.93 17.47 2.39
CA SER A 135 4.68 16.29 3.22
C SER A 135 5.71 16.13 4.32
N PHE A 136 7.00 16.29 3.98
CA PHE A 136 8.07 16.26 4.97
C PHE A 136 7.93 17.41 5.97
N TYR A 137 7.70 18.64 5.48
CA TYR A 137 7.57 19.80 6.35
C TYR A 137 6.42 19.65 7.34
N SER A 138 5.27 19.15 6.88
CA SER A 138 4.13 18.85 7.75
C SER A 138 4.46 17.78 8.78
N ALA A 139 5.10 16.69 8.36
CA ALA A 139 5.53 15.61 9.25
C ALA A 139 6.52 16.10 10.31
N MET A 140 7.44 16.99 9.92
CA MET A 140 8.39 17.66 10.82
C MET A 140 7.68 18.48 11.91
N LEU A 141 6.71 19.31 11.55
CA LEU A 141 5.93 20.10 12.52
C LEU A 141 5.16 19.22 13.49
N ILE A 142 4.53 18.17 12.97
CA ILE A 142 3.77 17.20 13.78
C ILE A 142 4.69 16.44 14.72
N PHE A 143 5.86 16.02 14.26
CA PHE A 143 6.86 15.34 15.08
C PHE A 143 7.37 16.27 16.19
N MET A 144 7.79 17.49 15.85
CA MET A 144 8.31 18.45 16.82
C MET A 144 7.28 18.81 17.90
N HIS A 145 6.03 18.99 17.51
CA HIS A 145 4.93 19.13 18.47
C HIS A 145 4.75 17.87 19.33
N GLY A 146 4.82 16.68 18.69
CA GLY A 146 4.68 15.39 19.36
C GLY A 146 5.77 15.09 20.40
N VAL A 147 6.98 15.65 20.25
CA VAL A 147 8.08 15.55 21.23
C VAL A 147 8.09 16.72 22.23
N GLY A 148 7.05 17.55 22.23
CA GLY A 148 6.88 18.65 23.18
C GLY A 148 7.66 19.92 22.84
N LYS A 149 8.12 20.07 21.60
CA LYS A 149 8.72 21.33 21.14
C LYS A 149 7.62 22.30 20.70
N GLU A 150 7.82 23.56 21.01
CA GLU A 150 6.91 24.62 20.58
C GLU A 150 7.04 24.84 19.06
N VAL A 151 5.92 24.77 18.36
CA VAL A 151 5.84 25.13 16.93
C VAL A 151 5.46 26.62 16.84
N LEU A 152 6.40 27.44 16.41
CA LEU A 152 6.21 28.88 16.34
C LEU A 152 5.15 29.27 15.29
N PRO A 153 4.45 30.41 15.47
CA PRO A 153 3.42 30.90 14.53
C PRO A 153 3.89 31.00 13.09
N VAL A 154 5.15 31.35 12.85
CA VAL A 154 5.73 31.47 11.51
C VAL A 154 5.60 30.19 10.68
N HIS A 155 5.65 28.99 11.29
CA HIS A 155 5.48 27.73 10.60
C HIS A 155 4.05 27.55 10.07
N PHE A 156 3.05 28.06 10.80
CA PHE A 156 1.65 28.03 10.38
C PHE A 156 1.36 29.04 9.27
N GLU A 157 2.02 30.19 9.28
CA GLU A 157 1.95 31.16 8.20
C GLU A 157 2.44 30.58 6.88
N VAL A 158 3.56 29.86 6.91
CA VAL A 158 4.14 29.20 5.73
C VAL A 158 3.16 28.20 5.09
N ILE A 159 2.44 27.41 5.89
CA ILE A 159 1.46 26.45 5.37
C ILE A 159 0.07 27.06 5.12
N GLY A 160 -0.07 28.39 5.29
CA GLY A 160 -1.33 29.13 5.06
C GLY A 160 -2.44 28.78 6.06
N SER A 161 -2.10 28.20 7.21
CA SER A 161 -3.07 27.83 8.23
C SER A 161 -3.35 29.00 9.17
N LYS A 162 -4.63 29.35 9.31
CA LYS A 162 -5.08 30.34 10.27
C LYS A 162 -5.34 29.77 11.68
N THR A 163 -5.34 28.45 11.80
CA THR A 163 -5.64 27.76 13.06
C THR A 163 -4.47 26.88 13.47
N VAL A 164 -3.98 27.10 14.70
CA VAL A 164 -2.85 26.38 15.29
C VAL A 164 -3.36 25.05 15.88
N ARG A 165 -3.77 24.11 15.03
CA ARG A 165 -4.10 22.77 15.49
C ARG A 165 -3.21 21.76 14.79
N VAL A 166 -2.18 21.30 15.51
CA VAL A 166 -1.31 20.23 15.05
C VAL A 166 -1.97 18.88 15.36
N PRO A 167 -2.14 17.99 14.37
CA PRO A 167 -2.65 16.65 14.63
C PRO A 167 -1.67 15.84 15.52
N PRO A 168 -2.14 14.79 16.20
CA PRO A 168 -1.24 13.92 16.95
C PRO A 168 -0.27 13.20 15.99
N LEU A 169 0.96 13.00 16.47
CA LEU A 169 1.95 12.21 15.76
C LEU A 169 1.49 10.74 15.74
N ASP A 170 1.29 10.20 14.56
CA ASP A 170 0.96 8.80 14.30
C ASP A 170 2.03 8.11 13.46
N TYR A 171 1.81 6.84 13.12
CA TYR A 171 2.72 6.06 12.29
C TYR A 171 2.92 6.65 10.91
N ALA A 172 1.85 7.11 10.27
CA ALA A 172 1.92 7.62 8.90
C ALA A 172 2.82 8.88 8.83
N TRP A 173 2.69 9.79 9.78
CA TRP A 173 3.55 10.97 9.83
C TRP A 173 4.99 10.63 10.18
N MET A 174 5.21 9.65 11.05
CA MET A 174 6.56 9.16 11.37
C MET A 174 7.21 8.48 10.16
N GLU A 175 6.45 7.70 9.38
CA GLU A 175 6.92 7.05 8.15
C GLU A 175 7.39 8.09 7.13
N VAL A 176 6.60 9.14 6.89
CA VAL A 176 6.97 10.25 5.99
C VAL A 176 8.25 10.94 6.45
N LEU A 177 8.35 11.22 7.75
CA LEU A 177 9.52 11.89 8.31
C LEU A 177 10.78 11.04 8.19
N LEU A 178 10.69 9.76 8.54
CA LEU A 178 11.79 8.81 8.48
C LEU A 178 12.22 8.52 7.04
N ASP A 179 11.27 8.40 6.12
CA ASP A 179 11.58 8.17 4.71
C ASP A 179 12.45 9.31 4.16
N PHE A 180 12.11 10.54 4.44
CA PHE A 180 12.92 11.68 4.04
C PHE A 180 14.27 11.71 4.79
N TYR A 181 14.29 11.41 6.09
CA TYR A 181 15.52 11.41 6.88
C TYR A 181 16.53 10.36 6.40
N LEU A 182 16.05 9.16 6.03
CA LEU A 182 16.91 8.03 5.63
C LEU A 182 17.21 8.00 4.12
N HIS A 183 16.24 8.38 3.29
CA HIS A 183 16.32 8.19 1.83
C HIS A 183 16.30 9.50 1.03
N GLY A 184 16.04 10.64 1.69
CA GLY A 184 16.05 11.95 1.07
C GLY A 184 17.44 12.48 0.77
N ASP A 185 17.54 13.79 0.55
CA ASP A 185 18.82 14.45 0.27
C ASP A 185 19.76 14.38 1.49
N LYS A 186 20.85 13.65 1.36
CA LYS A 186 21.85 13.47 2.42
C LYS A 186 22.50 14.79 2.85
N ALA A 187 22.59 15.77 1.94
CA ALA A 187 23.12 17.10 2.28
C ALA A 187 22.24 17.87 3.26
N PHE A 188 20.97 17.45 3.42
CA PHE A 188 20.03 18.08 4.33
C PHE A 188 20.31 17.76 5.81
N PHE A 189 20.96 16.63 6.09
CA PHE A 189 21.32 16.17 7.44
C PHE A 189 22.83 15.89 7.56
N PRO A 190 23.71 16.87 7.42
CA PRO A 190 25.14 16.67 7.41
C PRO A 190 25.64 16.09 8.74
N GLY A 191 26.56 15.12 8.65
CA GLY A 191 27.16 14.48 9.83
C GLY A 191 26.23 13.54 10.60
N ARG A 192 25.13 13.06 9.96
CA ARG A 192 24.18 12.13 10.55
C ARG A 192 24.20 10.74 9.91
N GLU A 193 25.15 10.47 9.03
CA GLU A 193 25.23 9.24 8.23
C GLU A 193 25.30 7.99 9.10
N GLU A 194 26.10 8.01 10.16
CA GLU A 194 26.21 6.86 11.11
C GLU A 194 24.88 6.61 11.83
N HIS A 195 24.21 7.67 12.27
CA HIS A 195 22.90 7.56 12.92
C HIS A 195 21.83 7.06 11.95
N GLN A 196 21.81 7.56 10.70
CA GLN A 196 20.89 7.10 9.66
C GLN A 196 21.05 5.60 9.40
N GLU A 197 22.28 5.12 9.24
CA GLU A 197 22.57 3.70 9.04
C GLU A 197 22.17 2.85 10.25
N ALA A 198 22.45 3.30 11.46
CA ALA A 198 22.04 2.61 12.68
C ALA A 198 20.52 2.51 12.81
N LEU A 199 19.82 3.59 12.46
CA LEU A 199 18.36 3.65 12.51
C LEU A 199 17.72 2.79 11.41
N GLU A 200 18.23 2.81 10.18
CA GLU A 200 17.79 1.93 9.09
C GLU A 200 17.94 0.46 9.46
N ASN A 201 19.10 0.10 10.02
CA ASN A 201 19.35 -1.26 10.51
C ASN A 201 18.40 -1.66 11.66
N LYS A 202 18.07 -0.72 12.56
CA LYS A 202 17.13 -0.94 13.66
C LYS A 202 15.71 -1.18 13.13
N LEU A 203 15.25 -0.37 12.19
CA LEU A 203 13.96 -0.53 11.50
C LEU A 203 13.86 -1.88 10.80
N ALA A 204 14.91 -2.26 10.04
CA ALA A 204 14.96 -3.53 9.32
C ALA A 204 14.88 -4.75 10.25
N ARG A 205 15.63 -4.74 11.37
CA ARG A 205 15.60 -5.84 12.36
C ARG A 205 14.24 -6.02 13.01
N ARG A 206 13.47 -4.93 13.19
CA ARG A 206 12.11 -4.96 13.75
C ARG A 206 11.04 -5.21 12.70
N GLY A 207 11.42 -5.33 11.42
CA GLY A 207 10.50 -5.56 10.31
C GLY A 207 9.65 -4.35 9.95
N ALA A 208 10.12 -3.15 10.30
CA ALA A 208 9.47 -1.88 9.95
C ALA A 208 9.92 -1.32 8.59
N THR A 209 10.75 -2.05 7.84
CA THR A 209 11.15 -1.69 6.46
C THR A 209 11.01 -2.87 5.53
N GLU A 210 10.48 -2.61 4.35
CA GLU A 210 10.42 -3.56 3.25
C GLU A 210 10.74 -2.85 1.93
N ARG A 211 11.76 -3.33 1.18
CA ARG A 211 12.19 -2.75 -0.10
C ARG A 211 12.48 -1.24 -0.03
N LYS A 212 13.12 -0.80 1.05
CA LYS A 212 13.39 0.61 1.38
C LYS A 212 12.17 1.47 1.71
N GLN A 213 10.98 0.91 1.80
CA GLN A 213 9.81 1.62 2.31
C GLN A 213 9.66 1.36 3.82
N ILE A 214 9.43 2.40 4.57
CA ILE A 214 9.16 2.31 6.00
C ILE A 214 7.67 2.06 6.18
N ASN A 215 7.33 1.04 6.97
CA ASN A 215 5.96 0.71 7.25
C ASN A 215 5.83 0.10 8.65
N PHE A 216 5.19 0.81 9.55
CA PHE A 216 4.95 0.37 10.91
C PHE A 216 3.74 -0.55 11.06
N ARG A 217 2.82 -0.54 10.12
CA ARG A 217 1.57 -1.29 10.21
C ARG A 217 1.69 -2.70 9.64
N TYR A 218 2.44 -2.86 8.57
CA TYR A 218 2.50 -4.10 7.80
C TYR A 218 3.94 -4.46 7.45
N ASN A 219 4.26 -5.72 7.59
CA ASN A 219 5.47 -6.28 7.01
C ASN A 219 5.16 -7.61 6.32
N SER A 220 6.08 -8.09 5.48
CA SER A 220 5.92 -9.34 4.75
C SER A 220 5.71 -10.55 5.66
N ARG A 221 6.27 -10.53 6.88
CA ARG A 221 6.14 -11.62 7.85
C ARG A 221 4.73 -11.66 8.45
N LEU A 222 4.20 -10.49 8.85
CA LEU A 222 2.83 -10.35 9.34
C LEU A 222 1.82 -10.71 8.24
N MET A 223 2.05 -10.19 7.02
CA MET A 223 1.19 -10.49 5.88
C MET A 223 1.17 -11.98 5.54
N LYS A 224 2.31 -12.67 5.59
CA LYS A 224 2.36 -14.13 5.43
C LYS A 224 1.55 -14.86 6.49
N THR A 225 1.61 -14.43 7.75
CA THR A 225 0.80 -15.01 8.83
C THR A 225 -0.68 -14.81 8.58
N LEU A 226 -1.09 -13.62 8.15
CA LEU A 226 -2.49 -13.30 7.87
C LEU A 226 -3.03 -14.00 6.62
N THR A 227 -2.22 -14.14 5.56
CA THR A 227 -2.61 -14.83 4.33
C THR A 227 -2.69 -16.34 4.52
N ALA A 228 -1.82 -16.93 5.31
CA ALA A 228 -1.77 -18.38 5.57
C ALA A 228 -2.62 -18.81 6.80
N SER A 229 -3.58 -17.98 7.22
CA SER A 229 -4.39 -18.26 8.42
C SER A 229 -5.28 -19.48 8.23
N VAL A 230 -5.16 -20.45 9.16
CA VAL A 230 -6.00 -21.65 9.20
C VAL A 230 -7.48 -21.28 9.42
N SER A 231 -7.75 -20.17 10.10
CA SER A 231 -9.11 -19.67 10.32
C SER A 231 -9.85 -19.39 9.02
N LYS A 232 -9.16 -18.98 7.95
CA LYS A 232 -9.77 -18.79 6.63
C LYS A 232 -10.29 -20.11 6.04
N LEU A 233 -9.53 -21.18 6.19
CA LEU A 233 -9.96 -22.51 5.72
C LEU A 233 -11.19 -23.00 6.48
N ASN A 234 -11.24 -22.77 7.79
CA ASN A 234 -12.42 -23.08 8.60
C ASN A 234 -13.64 -22.28 8.12
N SER A 235 -13.46 -20.99 7.84
CA SER A 235 -14.52 -20.14 7.30
C SER A 235 -15.00 -20.61 5.93
N ILE A 236 -14.09 -21.01 5.03
CA ILE A 236 -14.46 -21.62 3.75
C ILE A 236 -15.29 -22.89 3.97
N ALA A 237 -14.85 -23.77 4.89
CA ALA A 237 -15.59 -25.00 5.18
C ALA A 237 -16.99 -24.72 5.75
N GLU A 238 -17.14 -23.67 6.56
CA GLU A 238 -18.45 -23.25 7.08
C GLU A 238 -19.36 -22.71 5.98
N ILE A 239 -18.84 -21.88 5.09
CA ILE A 239 -19.57 -21.36 3.93
C ILE A 239 -20.02 -22.52 3.04
N VAL A 240 -19.11 -23.46 2.73
CA VAL A 240 -19.44 -24.63 1.90
C VAL A 240 -20.54 -25.48 2.54
N ARG A 241 -20.46 -25.76 3.85
CA ARG A 241 -21.50 -26.50 4.56
C ARG A 241 -22.85 -25.78 4.51
N PHE A 242 -22.84 -24.48 4.75
CA PHE A 242 -24.04 -23.65 4.73
C PHE A 242 -24.70 -23.66 3.34
N GLU A 243 -23.96 -23.38 2.29
CA GLU A 243 -24.48 -23.36 0.92
C GLU A 243 -24.93 -24.75 0.45
N SER A 244 -24.15 -25.80 0.76
CA SER A 244 -24.50 -27.18 0.44
C SER A 244 -25.81 -27.64 1.10
N SER A 245 -26.05 -27.22 2.34
CA SER A 245 -27.29 -27.53 3.05
C SER A 245 -28.53 -26.84 2.45
N ARG A 246 -28.35 -25.74 1.73
CA ARG A 246 -29.44 -24.96 1.13
C ARG A 246 -29.69 -25.29 -0.34
N LEU A 247 -28.63 -25.52 -1.09
CA LEU A 247 -28.69 -25.69 -2.54
C LEU A 247 -28.61 -27.17 -2.97
N GLU A 248 -28.15 -28.02 -2.08
CA GLU A 248 -28.02 -29.47 -2.33
C GLU A 248 -27.34 -29.76 -3.68
N ASP A 249 -27.97 -30.55 -4.56
CA ASP A 249 -27.44 -30.90 -5.89
C ASP A 249 -27.37 -29.72 -6.88
N ARG A 250 -27.95 -28.59 -6.54
CA ARG A 250 -27.89 -27.36 -7.35
C ARG A 250 -26.66 -26.53 -7.07
N LEU A 251 -25.90 -26.80 -6.00
CA LEU A 251 -24.71 -26.03 -5.67
C LEU A 251 -23.68 -26.10 -6.80
N ARG A 252 -23.23 -24.96 -7.24
CA ARG A 252 -22.06 -24.79 -8.11
C ARG A 252 -21.13 -23.81 -7.42
N LEU A 253 -20.05 -24.30 -6.86
CA LEU A 253 -19.11 -23.53 -6.05
C LEU A 253 -17.72 -23.56 -6.68
N VAL A 254 -17.08 -22.41 -6.74
CA VAL A 254 -15.66 -22.28 -7.09
C VAL A 254 -14.96 -21.57 -5.94
N ILE A 255 -13.87 -22.17 -5.46
CA ILE A 255 -13.03 -21.59 -4.43
C ILE A 255 -11.76 -21.09 -5.11
N LEU A 256 -11.57 -19.77 -5.12
CA LEU A 256 -10.37 -19.13 -5.66
C LEU A 256 -9.41 -18.84 -4.51
N THR A 257 -8.19 -19.31 -4.66
CA THR A 257 -7.10 -19.07 -3.70
C THR A 257 -5.90 -18.50 -4.43
N ASP A 258 -4.88 -18.07 -3.68
CA ASP A 258 -3.59 -17.72 -4.25
C ASP A 258 -2.96 -18.89 -5.01
N TYR A 259 -1.98 -18.60 -5.87
CA TYR A 259 -1.34 -19.60 -6.70
C TYR A 259 -0.68 -20.72 -5.86
N ILE A 260 -0.87 -21.97 -6.30
CA ILE A 260 -0.17 -23.13 -5.75
C ILE A 260 1.25 -23.16 -6.36
N ARG A 261 2.28 -23.29 -5.53
CA ARG A 261 3.64 -23.44 -6.02
C ARG A 261 3.79 -24.74 -6.80
N LYS A 262 4.52 -24.69 -7.93
CA LYS A 262 4.73 -25.85 -8.83
C LYS A 262 5.22 -27.10 -8.09
N GLU A 263 6.08 -26.94 -7.08
CA GLU A 263 6.63 -28.03 -6.27
C GLU A 263 5.56 -28.84 -5.51
N TYR A 264 4.39 -28.22 -5.23
CA TYR A 264 3.28 -28.90 -4.55
C TYR A 264 2.30 -29.57 -5.52
N MET A 265 2.28 -29.16 -6.79
CA MET A 265 1.41 -29.78 -7.79
C MET A 265 1.79 -31.22 -8.13
N THR A 266 3.04 -31.61 -7.88
CA THR A 266 3.58 -32.94 -8.19
C THR A 266 3.82 -33.80 -6.94
N SER A 267 3.58 -33.27 -5.74
CA SER A 267 3.80 -33.98 -4.48
C SER A 267 2.60 -34.87 -4.15
N THR A 268 2.85 -36.14 -3.91
CA THR A 268 1.83 -37.11 -3.42
C THR A 268 1.53 -36.93 -1.93
N ALA A 269 2.37 -36.14 -1.20
CA ALA A 269 2.26 -35.88 0.23
C ALA A 269 1.68 -34.48 0.54
N VAL A 270 0.92 -33.90 -0.37
CA VAL A 270 0.36 -32.53 -0.20
C VAL A 270 -0.47 -32.42 1.08
N ASN A 271 -1.23 -33.46 1.43
CA ASN A 271 -2.09 -33.47 2.62
C ASN A 271 -1.32 -33.51 3.95
N ASP A 272 -0.04 -33.89 3.91
CA ASP A 272 0.82 -34.00 5.09
C ASP A 272 1.76 -32.79 5.25
N MET A 273 1.67 -31.83 4.32
CA MET A 273 2.51 -30.63 4.36
C MET A 273 1.93 -29.56 5.29
N PRO A 274 2.79 -28.81 6.02
CA PRO A 274 2.34 -27.67 6.79
C PRO A 274 1.65 -26.64 5.91
N LEU A 275 0.51 -26.11 6.36
CA LEU A 275 -0.29 -25.10 5.65
C LEU A 275 0.47 -23.81 5.35
N ASP A 276 1.54 -23.51 6.10
CA ASP A 276 2.42 -22.35 5.87
C ASP A 276 3.20 -22.41 4.55
N ARG A 277 3.21 -23.57 3.90
CA ARG A 277 3.86 -23.81 2.61
C ARG A 277 2.89 -23.95 1.43
N MET A 278 1.61 -24.11 1.70
CA MET A 278 0.57 -24.09 0.67
C MET A 278 0.11 -22.66 0.49
N GLY A 279 0.10 -22.13 -0.73
CA GLY A 279 -0.49 -20.84 -1.03
C GLY A 279 -2.00 -20.90 -0.75
N VAL A 280 -2.44 -20.29 0.32
CA VAL A 280 -3.85 -20.14 0.69
C VAL A 280 -4.20 -18.69 0.72
#